data_f9b302b92dca8fd5665297a6aec678e9
#
_entry.id   f9b302b92dca8fd5665297a6aec678e9
#
_cell.length_a   1.000
_cell.length_b   1.000
_cell.length_c   1.000
_cell.angle_alpha   90.00
_cell.angle_beta   90.00
_cell.angle_gamma   90.00
#
_symmetry.space_group_name_H-M   'P 1'
#
loop_
_entity.id
_entity.type
_entity.pdbx_description
1 polymer ?
#
loop_
_entity_poly.entity_id
_entity_poly.type
_entity_poly.pdbx_seq_one_letter_code
_entity_poly.pdbx_strand_id
1 'polypeptide(L)'
;MLVTTSYDPTQELLDKACKLSEAWGGFYVPRHKLSIEQLRLRNGDQAVLLVTKEEIRYYGEGRPAFFFHPSMAAIRVKRLLRGEKDPLLEASGVVERDHVLDCTAGLASDSILFSFAAGEHGVVTAIESERVPALLIMEGLQGYHSDIPGLNEAMRRIQVKHTDHLAYLRTLEPQSVDTIYFDPMFRSPLEQSNSISPLRDVANGEAITLETILQARRVARKSIVLKESKDSLEFARLGFDSVARSSTKTTYGVIRL
;
A
#
# COMPACT_ATOMS: atom_id res chain seq x y z
N MET A 1 2.89 10.68 18.65
CA MET A 1 1.74 9.77 18.40
C MET A 1 1.55 8.89 19.61
N LEU A 2 0.34 8.84 20.16
CA LEU A 2 -0.03 7.92 21.24
C LEU A 2 -0.21 6.50 20.68
N VAL A 3 0.27 5.50 21.42
CA VAL A 3 -0.06 4.09 21.14
C VAL A 3 -0.83 3.55 22.34
N THR A 4 -1.97 2.91 22.10
CA THR A 4 -2.82 2.33 23.16
C THR A 4 -3.43 1.02 22.70
N THR A 5 -4.07 0.30 23.62
CA THR A 5 -4.73 -0.99 23.35
C THR A 5 -6.25 -0.89 23.45
N SER A 6 -6.95 -1.98 23.10
CA SER A 6 -8.34 -2.20 23.51
C SER A 6 -8.48 -2.18 25.03
N TYR A 7 -9.72 -2.17 25.53
CA TYR A 7 -9.99 -2.38 26.95
C TYR A 7 -9.55 -3.79 27.37
N ASP A 8 -9.05 -3.91 28.59
CA ASP A 8 -8.60 -5.18 29.17
C ASP A 8 -7.66 -6.01 28.25
N PRO A 9 -6.50 -5.44 27.86
CA PRO A 9 -5.58 -6.10 26.93
C PRO A 9 -4.89 -7.31 27.58
N THR A 10 -4.61 -8.33 26.78
CA THR A 10 -3.71 -9.43 27.16
C THR A 10 -2.27 -8.91 27.27
N GLN A 11 -1.39 -9.66 27.95
CA GLN A 11 0.04 -9.31 28.04
C GLN A 11 0.67 -9.24 26.63
N GLU A 12 0.34 -10.17 25.74
CA GLU A 12 0.83 -10.18 24.36
C GLU A 12 0.44 -8.89 23.60
N LEU A 13 -0.78 -8.40 23.80
CA LEU A 13 -1.25 -7.16 23.18
C LEU A 13 -0.53 -5.93 23.74
N LEU A 14 -0.24 -5.92 25.04
CA LEU A 14 0.58 -4.89 25.70
C LEU A 14 1.98 -4.87 25.12
N ASP A 15 2.63 -6.02 25.03
CA ASP A 15 3.99 -6.17 24.50
C ASP A 15 4.05 -5.72 23.03
N LYS A 16 3.04 -6.08 22.23
CA LYS A 16 2.91 -5.61 20.84
C LYS A 16 2.78 -4.09 20.79
N ALA A 17 1.94 -3.48 21.61
CA ALA A 17 1.75 -2.03 21.62
C ALA A 17 3.01 -1.28 22.05
N CYS A 18 3.74 -1.79 23.05
CA CYS A 18 5.03 -1.24 23.47
C CYS A 18 6.07 -1.31 22.35
N LYS A 19 6.24 -2.47 21.70
CA LYS A 19 7.17 -2.64 20.56
C LYS A 19 6.85 -1.69 19.41
N LEU A 20 5.57 -1.53 19.08
CA LEU A 20 5.14 -0.59 18.05
C LEU A 20 5.41 0.85 18.44
N SER A 21 5.23 1.23 19.72
CA SER A 21 5.52 2.58 20.17
C SER A 21 7.01 2.91 20.05
N GLU A 22 7.89 1.98 20.38
CA GLU A 22 9.34 2.13 20.24
C GLU A 22 9.78 2.20 18.78
N ALA A 23 9.34 1.22 17.96
CA ALA A 23 9.73 1.12 16.54
C ALA A 23 9.27 2.32 15.71
N TRP A 24 8.11 2.89 16.04
CA TRP A 24 7.49 3.95 15.28
C TRP A 24 7.50 5.31 16.02
N GLY A 25 8.36 5.50 17.03
CA GLY A 25 8.60 6.78 17.72
C GLY A 25 7.33 7.39 18.30
N GLY A 26 6.46 6.55 18.84
CA GLY A 26 5.33 6.90 19.67
C GLY A 26 5.64 6.65 21.14
N PHE A 27 4.63 6.77 21.99
CA PHE A 27 4.70 6.35 23.38
C PHE A 27 3.42 5.62 23.78
N TYR A 28 3.59 4.52 24.50
CA TYR A 28 2.46 3.72 24.97
C TYR A 28 1.77 4.42 26.15
N VAL A 29 0.44 4.49 26.07
CA VAL A 29 -0.42 5.03 27.13
C VAL A 29 -1.50 4.00 27.43
N PRO A 30 -1.60 3.51 28.69
CA PRO A 30 -2.69 2.63 29.08
C PRO A 30 -4.05 3.29 28.86
N ARG A 31 -4.93 2.58 28.15
CA ARG A 31 -6.22 3.15 27.78
C ARG A 31 -7.16 3.29 28.97
N HIS A 32 -7.07 2.39 29.95
CA HIS A 32 -8.06 2.25 31.02
C HIS A 32 -9.50 2.20 30.44
N LYS A 33 -10.41 3.02 30.96
CA LYS A 33 -11.78 3.14 30.43
C LYS A 33 -12.00 4.42 29.62
N LEU A 34 -10.93 5.03 29.09
CA LEU A 34 -10.99 6.28 28.35
C LEU A 34 -11.38 6.06 26.89
N SER A 35 -12.17 6.98 26.32
CA SER A 35 -12.34 7.06 24.87
C SER A 35 -11.05 7.54 24.18
N ILE A 36 -10.95 7.37 22.87
CA ILE A 36 -9.81 7.90 22.07
C ILE A 36 -9.69 9.41 22.25
N GLU A 37 -10.80 10.11 22.24
CA GLU A 37 -10.85 11.57 22.41
C GLU A 37 -10.39 12.03 23.80
N GLN A 38 -10.82 11.31 24.85
CA GLN A 38 -10.33 11.59 26.21
C GLN A 38 -8.83 11.33 26.36
N LEU A 39 -8.29 10.32 25.67
CA LEU A 39 -6.84 10.08 25.63
C LEU A 39 -6.10 11.23 24.97
N ARG A 40 -6.60 11.75 23.84
CA ARG A 40 -6.04 12.90 23.15
C ARG A 40 -6.00 14.12 24.05
N LEU A 41 -7.13 14.49 24.63
CA LEU A 41 -7.26 15.67 25.51
C LEU A 41 -6.30 15.59 26.71
N ARG A 42 -6.13 14.41 27.30
CA ARG A 42 -5.24 14.23 28.47
C ARG A 42 -3.76 14.32 28.14
N ASN A 43 -3.37 13.89 26.94
CA ASN A 43 -1.96 13.77 26.57
C ASN A 43 -1.50 14.82 25.56
N GLY A 44 -2.39 15.70 25.11
CA GLY A 44 -2.05 16.78 24.16
C GLY A 44 -1.60 16.28 22.78
N ASP A 45 -1.97 15.05 22.39
CA ASP A 45 -1.58 14.46 21.09
C ASP A 45 -2.82 14.20 20.22
N GLN A 46 -2.76 14.60 18.98
CA GLN A 46 -3.88 14.48 18.02
C GLN A 46 -3.96 13.12 17.33
N ALA A 47 -2.87 12.35 17.36
CA ALA A 47 -2.75 11.09 16.67
C ALA A 47 -2.70 9.90 17.65
N VAL A 48 -3.60 8.93 17.48
CA VAL A 48 -3.67 7.71 18.31
C VAL A 48 -3.63 6.46 17.45
N LEU A 49 -2.72 5.56 17.76
CA LEU A 49 -2.67 4.20 17.25
C LEU A 49 -3.31 3.25 18.26
N LEU A 50 -4.44 2.68 17.90
CA LEU A 50 -5.15 1.69 18.70
C LEU A 50 -4.77 0.29 18.23
N VAL A 51 -4.11 -0.48 19.10
CA VAL A 51 -3.76 -1.87 18.86
C VAL A 51 -4.84 -2.78 19.46
N THR A 52 -5.50 -3.57 18.61
CA THR A 52 -6.49 -4.57 19.04
C THR A 52 -6.00 -5.98 18.67
N LYS A 53 -6.76 -6.98 19.08
CA LYS A 53 -6.46 -8.37 18.73
C LYS A 53 -6.62 -8.63 17.23
N GLU A 54 -7.58 -7.96 16.59
CA GLU A 54 -7.95 -8.18 15.19
C GLU A 54 -7.14 -7.31 14.24
N GLU A 55 -6.88 -6.05 14.62
CA GLU A 55 -6.29 -5.06 13.72
C GLU A 55 -5.66 -3.87 14.46
N ILE A 56 -4.93 -3.05 13.72
CA ILE A 56 -4.40 -1.78 14.19
C ILE A 56 -5.16 -0.65 13.49
N ARG A 57 -5.66 0.31 14.29
CA ARG A 57 -6.39 1.48 13.80
C ARG A 57 -5.65 2.77 14.13
N TYR A 58 -5.48 3.60 13.13
CA TYR A 58 -4.97 4.94 13.31
C TYR A 58 -6.14 5.94 13.37
N TYR A 59 -6.11 6.81 14.35
CA TYR A 59 -7.05 7.91 14.52
C TYR A 59 -6.31 9.23 14.40
N GLY A 60 -6.48 9.94 13.28
CA GLY A 60 -6.06 11.32 13.09
C GLY A 60 -7.11 12.32 13.62
N GLU A 61 -6.76 13.60 13.71
CA GLU A 61 -7.66 14.65 14.20
C GLU A 61 -8.88 14.82 13.28
N GLY A 62 -10.09 14.78 13.89
CA GLY A 62 -11.35 15.04 13.17
C GLY A 62 -11.68 14.03 12.04
N ARG A 63 -11.03 12.87 12.00
CA ARG A 63 -11.13 11.91 10.90
C ARG A 63 -11.62 10.55 11.35
N PRO A 64 -12.27 9.77 10.46
CA PRO A 64 -12.59 8.38 10.72
C PRO A 64 -11.32 7.55 10.92
N ALA A 65 -11.45 6.42 11.62
CA ALA A 65 -10.35 5.49 11.81
C ALA A 65 -9.80 4.99 10.47
N PHE A 66 -8.47 4.99 10.33
CA PHE A 66 -7.76 4.44 9.18
C PHE A 66 -7.08 3.13 9.60
N PHE A 67 -7.27 2.06 8.83
CA PHE A 67 -6.77 0.72 9.13
C PHE A 67 -6.58 -0.09 7.84
N PHE A 68 -5.77 -1.13 7.92
CA PHE A 68 -5.56 -2.03 6.80
C PHE A 68 -6.79 -2.91 6.56
N HIS A 69 -7.20 -3.03 5.29
CA HIS A 69 -8.18 -4.03 4.85
C HIS A 69 -7.96 -4.34 3.37
N PRO A 70 -7.84 -5.63 2.97
CA PRO A 70 -7.55 -6.01 1.58
C PRO A 70 -8.78 -6.00 0.67
N SER A 71 -9.79 -5.18 0.93
CA SER A 71 -11.13 -5.20 0.30
C SER A 71 -11.11 -5.30 -1.23
N MET A 72 -10.40 -4.40 -1.90
CA MET A 72 -10.32 -4.41 -3.36
C MET A 72 -9.48 -5.57 -3.89
N ALA A 73 -8.34 -5.88 -3.24
CA ALA A 73 -7.53 -7.05 -3.58
C ALA A 73 -8.33 -8.34 -3.43
N ALA A 74 -9.07 -8.50 -2.33
CA ALA A 74 -9.91 -9.67 -2.07
C ALA A 74 -10.97 -9.90 -3.17
N ILE A 75 -11.63 -8.83 -3.64
CA ILE A 75 -12.60 -8.90 -4.74
C ILE A 75 -11.90 -9.34 -6.04
N ARG A 76 -10.76 -8.73 -6.35
CA ARG A 76 -10.00 -9.01 -7.58
C ARG A 76 -9.43 -10.44 -7.58
N VAL A 77 -8.90 -10.91 -6.45
CA VAL A 77 -8.43 -12.31 -6.31
C VAL A 77 -9.58 -13.30 -6.49
N LYS A 78 -10.77 -13.05 -5.91
CA LYS A 78 -11.95 -13.89 -6.17
C LYS A 78 -12.32 -13.98 -7.67
N ARG A 79 -12.15 -12.89 -8.41
CA ARG A 79 -12.39 -12.86 -9.85
C ARG A 79 -11.35 -13.68 -10.60
N LEU A 80 -10.06 -13.54 -10.25
CA LEU A 80 -8.98 -14.36 -10.82
C LEU A 80 -9.22 -15.86 -10.59
N LEU A 81 -9.66 -16.25 -9.39
CA LEU A 81 -9.99 -17.65 -9.07
C LEU A 81 -11.15 -18.21 -9.89
N ARG A 82 -12.00 -17.34 -10.46
CA ARG A 82 -13.07 -17.70 -11.42
C ARG A 82 -12.60 -17.73 -12.87
N GLY A 83 -11.31 -17.47 -13.13
CA GLY A 83 -10.76 -17.40 -14.47
C GLY A 83 -11.00 -16.06 -15.18
N GLU A 84 -11.48 -15.02 -14.46
CA GLU A 84 -11.61 -13.68 -15.02
C GLU A 84 -10.22 -13.02 -15.14
N LYS A 85 -10.09 -12.16 -16.16
CA LYS A 85 -8.85 -11.38 -16.34
C LYS A 85 -8.87 -10.12 -15.48
N ASP A 86 -7.68 -9.67 -15.07
CA ASP A 86 -7.50 -8.42 -14.35
C ASP A 86 -6.72 -7.42 -15.22
N PRO A 87 -7.27 -6.20 -15.43
CA PRO A 87 -6.64 -5.21 -16.32
C PRO A 87 -5.21 -4.81 -15.93
N LEU A 88 -4.88 -4.78 -14.63
CA LEU A 88 -3.52 -4.48 -14.17
C LEU A 88 -2.57 -5.60 -14.55
N LEU A 89 -2.95 -6.85 -14.35
CA LEU A 89 -2.12 -8.00 -14.68
C LEU A 89 -1.94 -8.14 -16.21
N GLU A 90 -3.00 -7.86 -16.99
CA GLU A 90 -2.88 -7.82 -18.45
C GLU A 90 -1.96 -6.70 -18.94
N ALA A 91 -2.09 -5.50 -18.35
CA ALA A 91 -1.25 -4.36 -18.70
C ALA A 91 0.21 -4.58 -18.29
N SER A 92 0.48 -5.03 -17.08
CA SER A 92 1.83 -5.25 -16.56
C SER A 92 2.54 -6.44 -17.23
N GLY A 93 1.77 -7.48 -17.56
CA GLY A 93 2.32 -8.74 -18.06
C GLY A 93 3.02 -9.56 -16.98
N VAL A 94 2.70 -9.32 -15.71
CA VAL A 94 3.26 -10.08 -14.58
C VAL A 94 2.81 -11.54 -14.66
N VAL A 95 3.78 -12.43 -14.53
CA VAL A 95 3.60 -13.88 -14.53
C VAL A 95 4.23 -14.51 -13.29
N GLU A 96 4.01 -15.81 -13.12
CA GLU A 96 4.59 -16.57 -12.02
C GLU A 96 6.12 -16.40 -11.96
N ARG A 97 6.66 -16.28 -10.75
CA ARG A 97 8.07 -16.04 -10.40
C ARG A 97 8.62 -14.66 -10.70
N ASP A 98 7.81 -13.74 -11.18
CA ASP A 98 8.27 -12.37 -11.39
C ASP A 98 8.63 -11.66 -10.09
N HIS A 99 9.63 -10.79 -10.19
CA HIS A 99 9.96 -9.82 -9.16
C HIS A 99 9.27 -8.50 -9.50
N VAL A 100 8.35 -8.05 -8.65
CA VAL A 100 7.58 -6.81 -8.82
C VAL A 100 7.94 -5.81 -7.74
N LEU A 101 8.18 -4.56 -8.15
CA LEU A 101 8.36 -3.42 -7.26
C LEU A 101 7.14 -2.49 -7.39
N ASP A 102 6.33 -2.45 -6.35
CA ASP A 102 5.26 -1.45 -6.21
C ASP A 102 5.82 -0.22 -5.50
N CYS A 103 5.96 0.89 -6.21
CA CYS A 103 6.56 2.14 -5.73
C CYS A 103 5.60 3.05 -4.96
N THR A 104 4.33 2.67 -4.84
CA THR A 104 3.23 3.50 -4.30
C THR A 104 2.20 2.63 -3.58
N ALA A 105 2.65 1.89 -2.58
CA ALA A 105 1.88 0.80 -1.99
C ALA A 105 0.49 1.20 -1.42
N GLY A 106 0.37 2.38 -0.81
CA GLY A 106 -0.87 2.83 -0.18
C GLY A 106 -1.42 1.82 0.83
N LEU A 107 -2.54 1.15 0.54
CA LEU A 107 -3.06 0.02 1.32
C LEU A 107 -2.67 -1.35 0.74
N ALA A 108 -1.67 -1.40 -0.12
CA ALA A 108 -1.12 -2.60 -0.75
C ALA A 108 -2.12 -3.42 -1.59
N SER A 109 -3.19 -2.80 -2.08
CA SER A 109 -4.24 -3.53 -2.84
C SER A 109 -3.69 -4.11 -4.14
N ASP A 110 -2.88 -3.36 -4.87
CA ASP A 110 -2.24 -3.79 -6.12
C ASP A 110 -1.05 -4.70 -5.83
N SER A 111 -0.27 -4.43 -4.78
CA SER A 111 0.81 -5.32 -4.30
C SER A 111 0.31 -6.73 -3.98
N ILE A 112 -0.86 -6.86 -3.32
CA ILE A 112 -1.48 -8.17 -3.00
C ILE A 112 -1.83 -8.91 -4.29
N LEU A 113 -2.38 -8.21 -5.27
CA LEU A 113 -2.73 -8.80 -6.56
C LEU A 113 -1.49 -9.28 -7.32
N PHE A 114 -0.43 -8.48 -7.35
CA PHE A 114 0.85 -8.88 -7.92
C PHE A 114 1.44 -10.10 -7.21
N SER A 115 1.41 -10.12 -5.87
CA SER A 115 1.90 -11.26 -5.09
C SER A 115 1.10 -12.53 -5.35
N PHE A 116 -0.22 -12.41 -5.52
CA PHE A 116 -1.07 -13.53 -5.89
C PHE A 116 -0.71 -14.08 -7.28
N ALA A 117 -0.52 -13.20 -8.27
CA ALA A 117 -0.20 -13.57 -9.64
C ALA A 117 1.24 -14.10 -9.80
N ALA A 118 2.21 -13.51 -9.10
CA ALA A 118 3.61 -13.95 -9.13
C ALA A 118 3.83 -15.30 -8.42
N GLY A 119 2.87 -15.73 -7.61
CA GLY A 119 2.87 -17.06 -7.00
C GLY A 119 3.89 -17.24 -5.88
N GLU A 120 4.13 -18.48 -5.48
CA GLU A 120 4.97 -18.84 -4.34
C GLU A 120 6.43 -18.42 -4.49
N HIS A 121 6.95 -18.46 -5.70
CA HIS A 121 8.35 -18.17 -6.02
C HIS A 121 8.54 -16.72 -6.53
N GLY A 122 7.46 -15.94 -6.65
CA GLY A 122 7.53 -14.54 -6.99
C GLY A 122 7.91 -13.67 -5.79
N VAL A 123 8.47 -12.50 -6.08
CA VAL A 123 8.86 -11.52 -5.06
C VAL A 123 8.12 -10.22 -5.30
N VAL A 124 7.45 -9.71 -4.28
CA VAL A 124 6.81 -8.38 -4.33
C VAL A 124 7.39 -7.50 -3.23
N THR A 125 8.00 -6.40 -3.64
CA THR A 125 8.44 -5.34 -2.73
C THR A 125 7.50 -4.16 -2.88
N ALA A 126 6.93 -3.70 -1.76
CA ALA A 126 5.98 -2.59 -1.69
C ALA A 126 6.62 -1.40 -0.97
N ILE A 127 6.72 -0.27 -1.65
CA ILE A 127 7.32 0.95 -1.13
C ILE A 127 6.22 1.91 -0.68
N GLU A 128 6.33 2.39 0.54
CA GLU A 128 5.43 3.42 1.09
C GLU A 128 6.26 4.49 1.80
N SER A 129 6.09 5.73 1.36
CA SER A 129 6.83 6.88 1.91
C SER A 129 6.25 7.39 3.23
N GLU A 130 4.95 7.22 3.40
CA GLU A 130 4.25 7.74 4.56
C GLU A 130 4.26 6.74 5.71
N ARG A 131 4.63 7.24 6.88
CA ARG A 131 4.87 6.44 8.07
C ARG A 131 3.65 5.64 8.55
N VAL A 132 2.48 6.28 8.59
CA VAL A 132 1.27 5.63 9.10
C VAL A 132 0.76 4.56 8.14
N PRO A 133 0.59 4.81 6.83
CA PRO A 133 0.29 3.76 5.87
C PRO A 133 1.29 2.61 5.90
N ALA A 134 2.60 2.88 5.91
CA ALA A 134 3.63 1.85 5.98
C ALA A 134 3.48 0.93 7.20
N LEU A 135 3.25 1.51 8.40
CA LEU A 135 2.98 0.73 9.61
C LEU A 135 1.75 -0.15 9.46
N LEU A 136 0.64 0.43 8.98
CA LEU A 136 -0.64 -0.27 8.89
C LEU A 136 -0.57 -1.43 7.89
N ILE A 137 0.11 -1.26 6.75
CA ILE A 137 0.26 -2.35 5.78
C ILE A 137 1.23 -3.41 6.26
N MET A 138 2.34 -3.06 6.90
CA MET A 138 3.28 -4.03 7.49
C MET A 138 2.56 -4.96 8.48
N GLU A 139 1.83 -4.39 9.42
CA GLU A 139 1.09 -5.13 10.42
C GLU A 139 -0.13 -5.86 9.85
N GLY A 140 -0.86 -5.18 8.97
CA GLY A 140 -2.07 -5.71 8.36
C GLY A 140 -1.80 -6.90 7.43
N LEU A 141 -0.79 -6.83 6.57
CA LEU A 141 -0.40 -7.94 5.70
C LEU A 141 -0.01 -9.19 6.49
N GLN A 142 0.55 -9.05 7.68
CA GLN A 142 0.92 -10.17 8.55
C GLN A 142 -0.22 -10.65 9.45
N GLY A 143 -1.09 -9.74 9.91
CA GLY A 143 -2.14 -10.05 10.90
C GLY A 143 -3.50 -10.42 10.30
N TYR A 144 -3.85 -9.90 9.13
CA TYR A 144 -5.17 -10.12 8.53
C TYR A 144 -5.38 -11.57 8.11
N HIS A 145 -6.57 -12.11 8.35
CA HIS A 145 -7.00 -13.44 7.92
C HIS A 145 -8.20 -13.37 6.98
N SER A 146 -8.17 -14.21 5.95
CA SER A 146 -9.22 -14.36 4.94
C SER A 146 -9.45 -15.83 4.62
N ASP A 147 -10.71 -16.18 4.30
CA ASP A 147 -11.08 -17.51 3.81
C ASP A 147 -10.88 -17.67 2.30
N ILE A 148 -10.35 -16.65 1.61
CA ILE A 148 -10.10 -16.71 0.17
C ILE A 148 -8.81 -17.52 -0.07
N PRO A 149 -8.87 -18.61 -0.86
CA PRO A 149 -7.69 -19.44 -1.14
C PRO A 149 -6.52 -18.63 -1.71
N GLY A 150 -5.33 -18.81 -1.14
CA GLY A 150 -4.09 -18.17 -1.58
C GLY A 150 -3.92 -16.70 -1.19
N LEU A 151 -4.96 -16.03 -0.65
CA LEU A 151 -4.88 -14.61 -0.31
C LEU A 151 -3.98 -14.35 0.90
N ASN A 152 -4.06 -15.19 1.93
CA ASN A 152 -3.21 -15.05 3.12
C ASN A 152 -1.73 -15.21 2.76
N GLU A 153 -1.42 -16.24 1.99
CA GLU A 153 -0.05 -16.52 1.51
C GLU A 153 0.47 -15.37 0.65
N ALA A 154 -0.36 -14.85 -0.25
CA ALA A 154 -0.01 -13.68 -1.07
C ALA A 154 0.32 -12.46 -0.20
N MET A 155 -0.48 -12.15 0.82
CA MET A 155 -0.23 -11.04 1.75
C MET A 155 1.08 -11.24 2.52
N ARG A 156 1.35 -12.44 3.06
CA ARG A 156 2.55 -12.73 3.89
C ARG A 156 3.87 -12.65 3.12
N ARG A 157 3.85 -12.86 1.80
CA ARG A 157 5.05 -12.78 0.95
C ARG A 157 5.50 -11.36 0.63
N ILE A 158 4.62 -10.36 0.78
CA ILE A 158 4.94 -8.98 0.42
C ILE A 158 5.94 -8.39 1.41
N GLN A 159 7.03 -7.84 0.88
CA GLN A 159 8.04 -7.12 1.63
C GLN A 159 7.76 -5.62 1.59
N VAL A 160 7.34 -5.04 2.69
CA VAL A 160 7.08 -3.60 2.78
C VAL A 160 8.35 -2.86 3.19
N LYS A 161 8.63 -1.74 2.53
CA LYS A 161 9.73 -0.82 2.85
C LYS A 161 9.17 0.59 3.07
N HIS A 162 9.36 1.12 4.27
CA HIS A 162 9.05 2.52 4.56
C HIS A 162 10.21 3.41 4.10
N THR A 163 10.08 3.94 2.90
CA THR A 163 11.09 4.79 2.25
C THR A 163 10.50 5.52 1.05
N ASP A 164 11.20 6.55 0.55
CA ASP A 164 10.90 7.16 -0.73
C ASP A 164 11.27 6.23 -1.89
N HIS A 165 10.41 6.15 -2.91
CA HIS A 165 10.59 5.24 -4.04
C HIS A 165 11.81 5.59 -4.91
N LEU A 166 12.12 6.88 -5.10
CA LEU A 166 13.30 7.29 -5.87
C LEU A 166 14.59 6.94 -5.11
N ALA A 167 14.61 7.21 -3.81
CA ALA A 167 15.73 6.83 -2.94
C ALA A 167 15.96 5.31 -2.99
N TYR A 168 14.89 4.51 -2.93
CA TYR A 168 14.99 3.06 -3.01
C TYR A 168 15.45 2.58 -4.38
N LEU A 169 14.89 3.09 -5.48
CA LEU A 169 15.30 2.75 -6.85
C LEU A 169 16.80 2.99 -7.09
N ARG A 170 17.36 4.05 -6.51
CA ARG A 170 18.81 4.35 -6.63
C ARG A 170 19.69 3.30 -5.96
N THR A 171 19.20 2.53 -5.00
CA THR A 171 19.96 1.47 -4.32
C THR A 171 19.95 0.14 -5.06
N LEU A 172 19.04 -0.03 -6.01
CA LEU A 172 18.88 -1.29 -6.73
C LEU A 172 19.88 -1.41 -7.90
N GLU A 173 20.32 -2.64 -8.15
CA GLU A 173 21.15 -2.95 -9.32
C GLU A 173 20.35 -2.80 -10.63
N PRO A 174 21.02 -2.48 -11.76
CA PRO A 174 20.37 -2.48 -13.07
C PRO A 174 19.73 -3.84 -13.36
N GLN A 175 18.58 -3.82 -14.04
CA GLN A 175 17.85 -5.02 -14.47
C GLN A 175 17.64 -6.06 -13.35
N SER A 176 17.34 -5.60 -12.12
CA SER A 176 17.14 -6.47 -10.94
C SER A 176 15.68 -6.80 -10.65
N VAL A 177 14.72 -6.09 -11.27
CA VAL A 177 13.27 -6.22 -11.05
C VAL A 177 12.57 -6.44 -12.38
N ASP A 178 11.58 -7.33 -12.45
CA ASP A 178 10.85 -7.59 -13.70
C ASP A 178 9.88 -6.47 -14.05
N THR A 179 9.05 -6.08 -13.11
CA THR A 179 8.03 -5.04 -13.30
C THR A 179 8.08 -3.99 -12.19
N ILE A 180 8.06 -2.72 -12.57
CA ILE A 180 7.92 -1.59 -11.64
C ILE A 180 6.56 -0.95 -11.84
N TYR A 181 5.85 -0.70 -10.74
CA TYR A 181 4.49 -0.17 -10.74
C TYR A 181 4.38 1.13 -9.96
N PHE A 182 3.59 2.06 -10.50
CA PHE A 182 3.25 3.34 -9.89
C PHE A 182 1.73 3.56 -9.93
N ASP A 183 1.14 3.89 -8.77
CA ASP A 183 -0.24 4.38 -8.60
C ASP A 183 -0.22 5.62 -7.69
N PRO A 184 0.36 6.76 -8.16
CA PRO A 184 0.40 7.97 -7.37
C PRO A 184 -1.02 8.48 -7.10
N MET A 185 -1.21 9.20 -5.98
CA MET A 185 -2.49 9.85 -5.70
C MET A 185 -2.83 10.84 -6.82
N PHE A 186 -4.01 10.71 -7.44
CA PHE A 186 -4.44 11.57 -8.53
C PHE A 186 -4.47 13.04 -8.08
N ARG A 187 -3.85 13.94 -8.84
CA ARG A 187 -3.88 15.39 -8.60
C ARG A 187 -5.28 15.97 -8.70
N SER A 188 -6.14 15.38 -9.53
CA SER A 188 -7.56 15.73 -9.64
C SER A 188 -8.37 14.65 -8.96
N PRO A 189 -8.90 14.88 -7.75
CA PRO A 189 -9.65 13.87 -7.01
C PRO A 189 -10.87 13.41 -7.79
N LEU A 190 -10.98 12.12 -8.05
CA LEU A 190 -12.24 11.53 -8.48
C LEU A 190 -13.19 11.56 -7.27
N GLU A 191 -14.22 12.40 -7.33
CA GLU A 191 -15.10 12.80 -6.21
C GLU A 191 -15.87 11.66 -5.50
N GLN A 192 -15.70 10.39 -5.84
CA GLN A 192 -16.66 9.34 -5.48
C GLN A 192 -16.13 8.11 -4.73
N SER A 193 -14.94 8.11 -4.13
CA SER A 193 -14.53 6.96 -3.32
C SER A 193 -14.37 7.31 -1.84
N ASN A 194 -15.44 7.11 -1.06
CA ASN A 194 -15.45 7.32 0.40
C ASN A 194 -14.46 6.40 1.16
N SER A 195 -14.10 5.25 0.60
CA SER A 195 -13.19 4.27 1.21
C SER A 195 -11.71 4.69 1.18
N ILE A 196 -11.31 5.59 0.28
CA ILE A 196 -9.92 6.08 0.13
C ILE A 196 -9.74 7.45 0.80
N SER A 197 -10.82 8.09 1.25
CA SER A 197 -10.77 9.41 1.86
C SER A 197 -9.77 9.53 3.04
N PRO A 198 -9.70 8.57 3.99
CA PRO A 198 -8.73 8.65 5.07
C PRO A 198 -7.26 8.49 4.63
N LEU A 199 -7.00 7.81 3.49
CA LEU A 199 -5.66 7.63 2.95
C LEU A 199 -5.13 8.93 2.32
N ARG A 200 -5.98 9.70 1.64
CA ARG A 200 -5.57 10.94 0.94
C ARG A 200 -4.85 11.94 1.83
N ASP A 201 -5.23 11.99 3.07
CA ASP A 201 -4.72 12.96 4.04
C ASP A 201 -3.40 12.54 4.70
N VAL A 202 -3.03 11.30 4.53
CA VAL A 202 -1.79 10.70 5.05
C VAL A 202 -0.91 10.13 3.96
N ALA A 203 -1.27 10.28 2.68
CA ALA A 203 -0.51 9.80 1.53
C ALA A 203 0.33 10.93 0.91
N ASN A 204 1.46 10.55 0.31
CA ASN A 204 2.30 11.46 -0.46
C ASN A 204 1.60 11.88 -1.75
N GLY A 205 1.39 13.17 -1.94
CA GLY A 205 0.78 13.78 -3.14
C GLY A 205 1.79 14.26 -4.18
N GLU A 206 3.07 13.95 -4.04
CA GLU A 206 4.09 14.36 -4.99
C GLU A 206 3.97 13.61 -6.33
N ALA A 207 4.23 14.34 -7.41
CA ALA A 207 4.21 13.76 -8.73
C ALA A 207 5.44 12.88 -8.98
N ILE A 208 5.25 11.79 -9.72
CA ILE A 208 6.36 11.00 -10.24
C ILE A 208 7.26 11.89 -11.11
N THR A 209 8.56 11.88 -10.84
CA THR A 209 9.52 12.69 -11.57
C THR A 209 10.08 11.97 -12.81
N LEU A 210 10.63 12.72 -13.77
CA LEU A 210 11.36 12.13 -14.90
C LEU A 210 12.57 11.32 -14.41
N GLU A 211 13.23 11.78 -13.34
CA GLU A 211 14.34 11.04 -12.74
C GLU A 211 13.88 9.68 -12.19
N THR A 212 12.71 9.62 -11.54
CA THR A 212 12.11 8.37 -11.09
C THR A 212 11.94 7.39 -12.26
N ILE A 213 11.43 7.86 -13.39
CA ILE A 213 11.26 7.02 -14.58
C ILE A 213 12.60 6.58 -15.18
N LEU A 214 13.61 7.44 -15.18
CA LEU A 214 14.96 7.07 -15.61
C LEU A 214 15.56 5.96 -14.73
N GLN A 215 15.42 6.07 -13.41
CA GLN A 215 15.85 5.01 -12.49
C GLN A 215 15.01 3.73 -12.66
N ALA A 216 13.72 3.86 -12.86
CA ALA A 216 12.85 2.72 -13.13
C ALA A 216 13.27 1.99 -14.44
N ARG A 217 13.60 2.71 -15.51
CA ARG A 217 14.13 2.12 -16.76
C ARG A 217 15.46 1.39 -16.57
N ARG A 218 16.34 1.90 -15.69
CA ARG A 218 17.59 1.24 -15.35
C ARG A 218 17.38 -0.07 -14.61
N VAL A 219 16.41 -0.10 -13.69
CA VAL A 219 16.18 -1.20 -12.73
C VAL A 219 15.27 -2.29 -13.31
N ALA A 220 14.29 -1.93 -14.15
CA ALA A 220 13.33 -2.88 -14.70
C ALA A 220 13.90 -3.73 -15.82
N ARG A 221 13.45 -4.97 -15.93
CA ARG A 221 13.77 -5.93 -17.02
C ARG A 221 12.70 -6.01 -18.10
N LYS A 222 11.40 -5.88 -17.72
CA LYS A 222 10.28 -6.18 -18.63
C LYS A 222 9.37 -4.99 -18.85
N SER A 223 8.91 -4.36 -17.76
CA SER A 223 7.93 -3.29 -17.88
C SER A 223 7.94 -2.30 -16.73
N ILE A 224 7.50 -1.08 -17.04
CA ILE A 224 7.13 -0.05 -16.07
C ILE A 224 5.67 0.27 -16.33
N VAL A 225 4.85 0.27 -15.28
CA VAL A 225 3.41 0.50 -15.38
C VAL A 225 3.02 1.70 -14.51
N LEU A 226 2.26 2.61 -15.09
CA LEU A 226 1.68 3.75 -14.41
C LEU A 226 0.16 3.65 -14.47
N LYS A 227 -0.50 3.70 -13.32
CA LYS A 227 -1.96 3.84 -13.21
C LYS A 227 -2.31 5.31 -13.06
N GLU A 228 -3.20 5.80 -13.89
CA GLU A 228 -3.66 7.18 -13.87
C GLU A 228 -5.07 7.32 -14.46
N SER A 229 -5.66 8.52 -14.35
CA SER A 229 -6.91 8.81 -15.05
C SER A 229 -6.71 8.68 -16.57
N LYS A 230 -7.72 8.20 -17.29
CA LYS A 230 -7.61 7.92 -18.73
C LYS A 230 -7.21 9.12 -19.58
N ASP A 231 -7.55 10.34 -19.11
CA ASP A 231 -7.27 11.59 -19.80
C ASP A 231 -6.07 12.34 -19.22
N SER A 232 -5.24 11.66 -18.40
CA SER A 232 -4.09 12.27 -17.74
C SER A 232 -2.97 12.60 -18.73
N LEU A 233 -2.40 13.79 -18.62
CA LEU A 233 -1.22 14.22 -19.35
C LEU A 233 0.08 13.59 -18.81
N GLU A 234 0.02 12.91 -17.65
CA GLU A 234 1.18 12.29 -17.02
C GLU A 234 1.77 11.16 -17.88
N PHE A 235 0.93 10.44 -18.64
CA PHE A 235 1.42 9.43 -19.58
C PHE A 235 2.40 10.03 -20.60
N ALA A 236 1.99 11.09 -21.27
CA ALA A 236 2.85 11.77 -22.25
C ALA A 236 4.07 12.43 -21.58
N ARG A 237 3.89 13.10 -20.46
CA ARG A 237 4.96 13.78 -19.70
C ARG A 237 6.05 12.80 -19.26
N LEU A 238 5.68 11.59 -18.86
CA LEU A 238 6.60 10.57 -18.35
C LEU A 238 7.06 9.56 -19.40
N GLY A 239 6.61 9.71 -20.66
CA GLY A 239 7.03 8.87 -21.79
C GLY A 239 6.40 7.46 -21.80
N PHE A 240 5.13 7.35 -21.38
CA PHE A 240 4.35 6.12 -21.50
C PHE A 240 3.62 6.11 -22.86
N ASP A 241 4.20 5.43 -23.85
CA ASP A 241 3.70 5.43 -25.24
C ASP A 241 2.51 4.49 -25.44
N SER A 242 2.41 3.44 -24.63
CA SER A 242 1.32 2.47 -24.69
C SER A 242 0.35 2.67 -23.53
N VAL A 243 -0.85 3.14 -23.82
CA VAL A 243 -1.91 3.32 -22.84
C VAL A 243 -3.04 2.31 -23.13
N ALA A 244 -3.36 1.47 -22.14
CA ALA A 244 -4.41 0.47 -22.28
C ALA A 244 -5.77 1.13 -22.51
N ARG A 245 -6.58 0.59 -23.41
CA ARG A 245 -7.96 1.05 -23.58
C ARG A 245 -8.79 0.69 -22.35
N SER A 246 -9.49 1.66 -21.79
CA SER A 246 -10.30 1.48 -20.58
C SER A 246 -11.70 2.04 -20.77
N SER A 247 -12.70 1.27 -20.32
CA SER A 247 -14.08 1.74 -20.14
C SER A 247 -14.30 2.41 -18.78
N THR A 248 -13.29 2.36 -17.89
CA THR A 248 -13.32 2.97 -16.56
C THR A 248 -12.68 4.35 -16.56
N LYS A 249 -12.78 5.09 -15.44
CA LYS A 249 -12.16 6.41 -15.26
C LYS A 249 -10.64 6.34 -15.17
N THR A 250 -10.07 5.16 -14.83
CA THR A 250 -8.63 4.92 -14.71
C THR A 250 -8.13 3.97 -15.77
N THR A 251 -6.87 4.09 -16.15
CA THR A 251 -6.19 3.22 -17.11
C THR A 251 -4.73 3.03 -16.75
N TYR A 252 -4.02 2.21 -17.53
CA TYR A 252 -2.62 1.87 -17.33
C TYR A 252 -1.79 2.29 -18.54
N GLY A 253 -0.77 3.13 -18.30
CA GLY A 253 0.30 3.36 -19.26
C GLY A 253 1.42 2.34 -19.03
N VAL A 254 2.06 1.88 -20.09
CA VAL A 254 3.10 0.84 -20.02
C VAL A 254 4.30 1.23 -20.87
N ILE A 255 5.48 1.20 -20.28
CA ILE A 255 6.76 1.21 -20.97
C ILE A 255 7.26 -0.23 -21.02
N ARG A 256 7.47 -0.79 -22.20
CA ARG A 256 8.11 -2.11 -22.43
C ARG A 256 9.60 -1.93 -22.62
N LEU A 257 10.41 -2.83 -22.07
CA LEU A 257 11.88 -2.82 -22.11
C LEU A 257 12.42 -4.03 -22.84
#